data_a2efbe21ee1e5697d7418a10df022304
#
_entry.id   a2efbe21ee1e5697d7418a10df022304
#
_cell.length_a   1.000
_cell.length_b   1.000
_cell.length_c   1.000
_cell.angle_alpha   90.00
_cell.angle_beta   90.00
_cell.angle_gamma   90.00
#
_symmetry.space_group_name_H-M   'P 1'
#
loop_
_entity.id
_entity.type
_entity.pdbx_description
1 polymer ?
#
loop_
_entity_poly.entity_id
_entity_poly.type
_entity_poly.pdbx_seq_one_letter_code
_entity_poly.pdbx_strand_id
1 'polypeptide(L)'
;KANLFNFTGTDPKLELLPGDKYASNDEHKDTVVYQMMTLLDTGNYSTVTSVDVTDRADIKCVFDNRITVSLGSVNDLEYKLNFAKEIIETKIGDKTEGTLTILSDANSASFLDKESLENNAKVYNDNIASTTTADTQETDENGNPIETETSETTSAAVAME
;
A
#
# COMPACT_ATOMS: atom_id res chain seq x y z
N LYS A 1 3.16 12.39 28.94
CA LYS A 1 3.02 13.09 27.65
C LYS A 1 1.92 12.37 26.89
N ALA A 2 0.89 13.10 26.46
CA ALA A 2 -0.10 12.53 25.55
C ALA A 2 0.61 12.23 24.22
N ASN A 3 0.43 11.02 23.69
CA ASN A 3 0.89 10.69 22.34
C ASN A 3 -0.07 11.39 21.37
N LEU A 4 0.46 12.23 20.51
CA LEU A 4 -0.32 12.85 19.42
C LEU A 4 -0.16 11.99 18.17
N PHE A 5 -1.27 11.41 17.73
CA PHE A 5 -1.36 10.68 16.48
C PHE A 5 -1.96 11.58 15.40
N ASN A 6 -1.43 11.51 14.19
CA ASN A 6 -1.98 12.22 13.04
C ASN A 6 -2.96 11.31 12.30
N PHE A 7 -4.23 11.72 12.18
CA PHE A 7 -5.23 11.01 11.39
C PHE A 7 -5.43 11.71 10.05
N THR A 8 -5.41 10.94 8.96
CA THR A 8 -5.68 11.39 7.59
C THR A 8 -6.89 10.67 7.02
N GLY A 9 -7.54 11.27 6.02
CA GLY A 9 -8.75 10.70 5.39
C GLY A 9 -10.01 10.72 6.25
N THR A 10 -10.02 11.50 7.33
CA THR A 10 -11.08 11.51 8.33
C THR A 10 -12.36 12.24 7.89
N ASP A 11 -12.25 13.20 6.96
CA ASP A 11 -13.39 14.00 6.43
C ASP A 11 -14.33 14.56 7.52
N PRO A 12 -13.83 15.38 8.46
CA PRO A 12 -14.62 15.87 9.59
C PRO A 12 -15.76 16.79 9.12
N LYS A 13 -16.87 16.80 9.86
CA LYS A 13 -17.93 17.78 9.66
C LYS A 13 -17.41 19.20 9.91
N LEU A 14 -17.77 20.13 9.03
CA LEU A 14 -17.32 21.51 9.10
C LEU A 14 -17.81 22.29 10.34
N GLU A 15 -18.83 21.79 11.03
CA GLU A 15 -19.47 22.44 12.17
C GLU A 15 -18.84 22.08 13.53
N LEU A 16 -17.77 21.27 13.55
CA LEU A 16 -17.11 20.84 14.79
C LEU A 16 -16.33 22.01 15.41
N LEU A 17 -16.59 22.26 16.68
CA LEU A 17 -15.86 23.25 17.49
C LEU A 17 -14.78 22.55 18.34
N PRO A 18 -13.75 23.28 18.78
CA PRO A 18 -12.75 22.73 19.71
C PRO A 18 -13.43 22.20 21.00
N GLY A 19 -13.23 20.91 21.27
CA GLY A 19 -13.84 20.22 22.39
C GLY A 19 -15.05 19.36 22.04
N ASP A 20 -15.56 19.49 20.83
CA ASP A 20 -16.63 18.61 20.34
C ASP A 20 -16.09 17.18 20.08
N LYS A 21 -16.99 16.23 20.18
CA LYS A 21 -16.70 14.88 19.74
C LYS A 21 -16.46 14.87 18.24
N TYR A 22 -15.38 14.21 17.80
CA TYR A 22 -15.14 13.98 16.38
C TYR A 22 -16.39 13.35 15.72
N ALA A 23 -16.81 13.87 14.60
CA ALA A 23 -17.82 13.31 13.72
C ALA A 23 -17.47 13.64 12.27
N SER A 24 -17.60 12.69 11.38
CA SER A 24 -17.39 12.87 9.95
C SER A 24 -18.70 12.82 9.17
N ASN A 25 -18.61 13.02 7.87
CA ASN A 25 -19.74 12.82 6.96
C ASN A 25 -20.02 11.31 6.69
N ASP A 26 -19.15 10.42 7.17
CA ASP A 26 -19.26 8.96 7.04
C ASP A 26 -19.22 8.30 8.44
N GLU A 27 -20.37 7.85 8.97
CA GLU A 27 -20.47 7.20 10.28
C GLU A 27 -19.63 5.92 10.41
N HIS A 28 -19.33 5.25 9.29
CA HIS A 28 -18.44 4.09 9.30
C HIS A 28 -16.99 4.50 9.54
N LYS A 29 -16.57 5.64 8.99
CA LYS A 29 -15.24 6.22 9.30
C LYS A 29 -15.14 6.63 10.76
N ASP A 30 -16.20 7.19 11.33
CA ASP A 30 -16.24 7.54 12.75
C ASP A 30 -15.94 6.31 13.62
N THR A 31 -16.57 5.17 13.32
CA THR A 31 -16.35 3.93 14.04
C THR A 31 -14.88 3.49 13.98
N VAL A 32 -14.27 3.53 12.78
CA VAL A 32 -12.86 3.17 12.59
C VAL A 32 -11.93 4.11 13.36
N VAL A 33 -12.18 5.43 13.26
CA VAL A 33 -11.37 6.44 13.97
C VAL A 33 -11.45 6.23 15.48
N TYR A 34 -12.65 6.03 16.05
CA TYR A 34 -12.79 5.77 17.48
C TYR A 34 -12.13 4.49 17.94
N GLN A 35 -12.24 3.41 17.17
CA GLN A 35 -11.56 2.16 17.49
C GLN A 35 -10.04 2.35 17.48
N MET A 36 -9.50 2.98 16.45
CA MET A 36 -8.07 3.26 16.36
C MET A 36 -7.58 4.18 17.50
N MET A 37 -8.33 5.26 17.79
CA MET A 37 -7.98 6.15 18.91
C MET A 37 -7.94 5.39 20.24
N THR A 38 -8.94 4.53 20.49
CA THR A 38 -9.01 3.74 21.72
C THR A 38 -7.83 2.75 21.80
N LEU A 39 -7.53 2.04 20.72
CA LEU A 39 -6.42 1.08 20.68
C LEU A 39 -5.07 1.78 20.88
N LEU A 40 -4.86 2.92 20.23
CA LEU A 40 -3.60 3.66 20.34
C LEU A 40 -3.42 4.32 21.71
N ASP A 41 -4.49 4.73 22.38
CA ASP A 41 -4.45 5.33 23.72
C ASP A 41 -4.23 4.28 24.82
N THR A 42 -4.88 3.13 24.70
CA THR A 42 -4.81 2.05 25.71
C THR A 42 -3.64 1.10 25.48
N GLY A 43 -3.19 0.95 24.26
CA GLY A 43 -2.08 0.08 23.88
C GLY A 43 -0.70 0.77 23.98
N ASN A 44 0.35 -0.04 23.94
CA ASN A 44 1.71 0.47 23.91
C ASN A 44 2.20 0.67 22.45
N TYR A 45 1.57 1.62 21.75
CA TYR A 45 1.85 1.93 20.33
C TYR A 45 2.51 3.31 20.16
N SER A 46 3.44 3.66 21.05
CA SER A 46 4.14 4.96 21.01
C SER A 46 4.94 5.22 19.73
N THR A 47 5.23 4.18 18.97
CA THR A 47 5.95 4.22 17.68
C THR A 47 5.02 4.54 16.50
N VAL A 48 3.71 4.41 16.66
CA VAL A 48 2.74 4.84 15.63
C VAL A 48 2.72 6.36 15.57
N THR A 49 2.90 6.93 14.38
CA THR A 49 2.96 8.38 14.17
C THR A 49 1.77 8.91 13.40
N SER A 50 1.21 8.11 12.49
CA SER A 50 0.00 8.48 11.75
C SER A 50 -0.87 7.29 11.41
N VAL A 51 -2.15 7.56 11.19
CA VAL A 51 -3.18 6.62 10.76
C VAL A 51 -3.93 7.20 9.58
N ASP A 52 -4.04 6.44 8.51
CA ASP A 52 -4.83 6.79 7.33
C ASP A 52 -6.10 5.93 7.27
N VAL A 53 -7.24 6.58 7.29
CA VAL A 53 -8.57 5.97 7.21
C VAL A 53 -9.31 6.39 5.93
N THR A 54 -8.57 6.82 4.91
CA THR A 54 -9.13 7.21 3.61
C THR A 54 -9.92 6.06 3.00
N ASP A 55 -9.34 4.86 3.02
CA ASP A 55 -9.99 3.62 2.57
C ASP A 55 -10.33 2.74 3.78
N ARG A 56 -11.63 2.45 3.95
CA ARG A 56 -12.13 1.56 5.01
C ARG A 56 -11.71 0.09 4.83
N ALA A 57 -11.41 -0.29 3.60
CA ALA A 57 -10.95 -1.64 3.29
C ALA A 57 -9.43 -1.80 3.45
N ASP A 58 -8.70 -0.68 3.53
CA ASP A 58 -7.24 -0.67 3.68
C ASP A 58 -6.78 0.45 4.62
N ILE A 59 -7.00 0.24 5.92
CA ILE A 59 -6.53 1.14 6.98
C ILE A 59 -5.01 1.01 7.05
N LYS A 60 -4.32 2.16 7.06
CA LYS A 60 -2.86 2.20 7.12
C LYS A 60 -2.38 2.92 8.37
N CYS A 61 -1.27 2.45 8.91
CA CYS A 61 -0.55 3.11 10.02
C CYS A 61 0.90 3.31 9.62
N VAL A 62 1.51 4.39 10.10
CA VAL A 62 2.95 4.62 9.94
C VAL A 62 3.64 4.46 11.28
N PHE A 63 4.65 3.59 11.32
CA PHE A 63 5.49 3.34 12.48
C PHE A 63 6.84 4.05 12.31
N ASP A 64 7.27 4.80 13.32
CA ASP A 64 8.54 5.53 13.39
C ASP A 64 8.82 6.44 12.18
N ASN A 65 7.80 6.89 11.46
CA ASN A 65 7.88 7.61 10.18
C ASN A 65 8.66 6.85 9.07
N ARG A 66 8.82 5.54 9.18
CA ARG A 66 9.63 4.73 8.26
C ARG A 66 8.91 3.51 7.68
N ILE A 67 8.02 2.89 8.43
CA ILE A 67 7.29 1.71 7.98
C ILE A 67 5.81 2.04 7.84
N THR A 68 5.30 1.97 6.61
CA THR A 68 3.86 2.02 6.36
C THR A 68 3.27 0.62 6.50
N VAL A 69 2.32 0.44 7.41
CA VAL A 69 1.63 -0.83 7.64
C VAL A 69 0.24 -0.75 7.05
N SER A 70 -0.08 -1.61 6.08
CA SER A 70 -1.43 -1.84 5.58
C SER A 70 -2.07 -2.92 6.45
N LEU A 71 -3.08 -2.53 7.24
CA LEU A 71 -3.84 -3.40 8.15
C LEU A 71 -5.07 -4.01 7.46
N GLY A 72 -5.43 -3.50 6.26
CA GLY A 72 -6.65 -3.90 5.58
C GLY A 72 -7.90 -3.40 6.32
N SER A 73 -8.93 -4.24 6.39
CA SER A 73 -10.23 -3.88 7.01
C SER A 73 -10.13 -3.71 8.53
N VAL A 74 -11.20 -3.11 9.11
CA VAL A 74 -11.36 -2.83 10.54
C VAL A 74 -11.39 -4.09 11.43
N ASN A 75 -11.58 -5.27 10.86
CA ASN A 75 -11.66 -6.52 11.63
C ASN A 75 -10.30 -6.83 12.27
N ASP A 76 -10.34 -7.24 13.54
CA ASP A 76 -9.17 -7.71 14.30
C ASP A 76 -8.00 -6.69 14.35
N LEU A 77 -8.30 -5.39 14.37
CA LEU A 77 -7.29 -4.32 14.33
C LEU A 77 -6.25 -4.44 15.45
N GLU A 78 -6.67 -4.77 16.67
CA GLU A 78 -5.77 -4.94 17.81
C GLU A 78 -4.76 -6.05 17.53
N TYR A 79 -5.23 -7.20 17.06
CA TYR A 79 -4.36 -8.31 16.70
C TYR A 79 -3.38 -7.95 15.59
N LYS A 80 -3.87 -7.31 14.53
CA LYS A 80 -3.05 -6.88 13.39
C LYS A 80 -2.00 -5.85 13.77
N LEU A 81 -2.35 -4.90 14.64
CA LEU A 81 -1.41 -3.91 15.17
C LEU A 81 -0.30 -4.57 16.02
N ASN A 82 -0.67 -5.50 16.90
CA ASN A 82 0.28 -6.25 17.70
C ASN A 82 1.20 -7.10 16.82
N PHE A 83 0.64 -7.79 15.84
CA PHE A 83 1.39 -8.60 14.88
C PHE A 83 2.36 -7.76 14.05
N ALA A 84 1.90 -6.61 13.54
CA ALA A 84 2.75 -5.67 12.82
C ALA A 84 3.90 -5.16 13.69
N LYS A 85 3.59 -4.76 14.93
CA LYS A 85 4.59 -4.29 15.90
C LYS A 85 5.65 -5.35 16.15
N GLU A 86 5.25 -6.60 16.42
CA GLU A 86 6.18 -7.71 16.64
C GLU A 86 7.11 -7.92 15.43
N ILE A 87 6.57 -7.91 14.21
CA ILE A 87 7.38 -8.05 13.00
C ILE A 87 8.38 -6.89 12.87
N ILE A 88 7.94 -5.65 13.10
CA ILE A 88 8.80 -4.47 13.00
C ILE A 88 9.94 -4.55 14.00
N GLU A 89 9.65 -4.93 15.26
CA GLU A 89 10.63 -4.99 16.33
C GLU A 89 11.59 -6.19 16.20
N THR A 90 11.14 -7.32 15.61
CA THR A 90 11.93 -8.57 15.59
C THR A 90 12.54 -8.91 14.24
N LYS A 91 11.96 -8.46 13.14
CA LYS A 91 12.32 -8.87 11.77
C LYS A 91 12.83 -7.74 10.89
N ILE A 92 12.42 -6.50 11.16
CA ILE A 92 12.76 -5.35 10.32
C ILE A 92 13.81 -4.51 11.05
N GLY A 93 14.93 -4.26 10.36
CA GLY A 93 16.00 -3.45 10.94
C GLY A 93 15.60 -1.99 11.21
N ASP A 94 16.22 -1.36 12.21
CA ASP A 94 15.88 -0.01 12.69
C ASP A 94 16.01 1.11 11.63
N LYS A 95 16.78 0.88 10.58
CA LYS A 95 17.01 1.84 9.49
C LYS A 95 16.26 1.50 8.21
N THR A 96 15.55 0.36 8.18
CA THR A 96 14.83 -0.09 7.00
C THR A 96 13.53 0.68 6.85
N GLU A 97 13.29 1.24 5.66
CA GLU A 97 12.03 1.88 5.27
C GLU A 97 11.27 0.97 4.31
N GLY A 98 9.94 0.98 4.36
CA GLY A 98 9.15 0.17 3.45
C GLY A 98 7.69 0.06 3.82
N THR A 99 7.02 -0.90 3.17
CA THR A 99 5.61 -1.20 3.39
C THR A 99 5.45 -2.63 3.88
N LEU A 100 4.78 -2.78 5.02
CA LEU A 100 4.37 -4.06 5.60
C LEU A 100 2.87 -4.24 5.36
N THR A 101 2.49 -5.27 4.63
CA THR A 101 1.08 -5.59 4.37
C THR A 101 0.68 -6.80 5.18
N ILE A 102 -0.31 -6.64 6.06
CA ILE A 102 -0.93 -7.76 6.79
C ILE A 102 -1.95 -8.40 5.87
N LEU A 103 -1.80 -9.70 5.62
CA LEU A 103 -2.71 -10.42 4.74
C LEU A 103 -4.06 -10.69 5.43
N SER A 104 -5.07 -11.00 4.64
CA SER A 104 -6.46 -11.12 5.10
C SER A 104 -6.70 -12.21 6.14
N ASP A 105 -5.82 -13.19 6.23
CA ASP A 105 -5.84 -14.24 7.26
C ASP A 105 -5.30 -13.75 8.61
N ALA A 106 -4.75 -12.53 8.65
CA ALA A 106 -4.10 -11.90 9.80
C ALA A 106 -2.92 -12.71 10.41
N ASN A 107 -2.55 -13.84 9.82
CA ASN A 107 -1.46 -14.72 10.31
C ASN A 107 -0.19 -14.62 9.47
N SER A 108 -0.26 -13.93 8.35
CA SER A 108 0.87 -13.72 7.44
C SER A 108 0.99 -12.25 7.04
N ALA A 109 2.21 -11.85 6.75
CA ALA A 109 2.52 -10.49 6.32
C ALA A 109 3.58 -10.51 5.23
N SER A 110 3.51 -9.53 4.33
CA SER A 110 4.50 -9.29 3.29
C SER A 110 5.17 -7.96 3.54
N PHE A 111 6.50 -7.95 3.54
CA PHE A 111 7.28 -6.73 3.64
C PHE A 111 7.97 -6.42 2.32
N LEU A 112 7.84 -5.20 1.87
CA LEU A 112 8.50 -4.67 0.69
C LEU A 112 9.30 -3.44 1.07
N ASP A 113 10.62 -3.55 1.04
CA ASP A 113 11.49 -2.43 1.34
C ASP A 113 11.46 -1.36 0.22
N LYS A 114 11.76 -0.12 0.59
CA LYS A 114 11.67 1.02 -0.30
C LYS A 114 12.68 0.94 -1.46
N GLU A 115 13.86 0.38 -1.20
CA GLU A 115 14.91 0.23 -2.22
C GLU A 115 14.47 -0.77 -3.30
N SER A 116 13.85 -1.88 -2.91
CA SER A 116 13.26 -2.84 -3.85
C SER A 116 12.13 -2.25 -4.67
N LEU A 117 11.29 -1.38 -4.07
CA LEU A 117 10.24 -0.65 -4.79
C LEU A 117 10.82 0.28 -5.85
N GLU A 118 11.84 1.06 -5.50
CA GLU A 118 12.48 2.00 -6.42
C GLU A 118 13.20 1.27 -7.56
N ASN A 119 13.86 0.16 -7.28
CA ASN A 119 14.53 -0.65 -8.28
C ASN A 119 13.54 -1.32 -9.25
N ASN A 120 12.45 -1.87 -8.74
CA ASN A 120 11.40 -2.45 -9.57
C ASN A 120 10.73 -1.40 -10.46
N ALA A 121 10.50 -0.19 -9.95
CA ALA A 121 9.94 0.92 -10.73
C ALA A 121 10.89 1.36 -11.86
N LYS A 122 12.20 1.40 -11.62
CA LYS A 122 13.21 1.71 -12.65
C LYS A 122 13.22 0.67 -13.76
N VAL A 123 13.28 -0.63 -13.39
CA VAL A 123 13.25 -1.73 -14.37
C VAL A 123 11.99 -1.70 -15.22
N TYR A 124 10.84 -1.40 -14.62
CA TYR A 124 9.58 -1.28 -15.35
C TYR A 124 9.59 -0.11 -16.34
N ASN A 125 10.07 1.05 -15.93
CA ASN A 125 10.18 2.24 -16.79
C ASN A 125 11.19 2.05 -17.92
N ASP A 126 12.32 1.40 -17.65
CA ASP A 126 13.34 1.10 -18.68
C ASP A 126 12.79 0.12 -19.73
N ASN A 127 11.98 -0.86 -19.32
CA ASN A 127 11.31 -1.78 -20.23
C ASN A 127 10.26 -1.08 -21.10
N ILE A 128 9.48 -0.14 -20.56
CA ILE A 128 8.53 0.64 -21.35
C ILE A 128 9.26 1.54 -22.34
N ALA A 129 10.32 2.21 -21.93
CA ALA A 129 11.12 3.05 -22.82
C ALA A 129 11.76 2.25 -23.97
N SER A 130 12.15 1.00 -23.71
CA SER A 130 12.71 0.11 -24.73
C SER A 130 11.66 -0.41 -25.72
N THR A 131 10.39 -0.49 -25.31
CA THR A 131 9.31 -0.97 -26.18
C THR A 131 8.75 0.16 -27.07
N THR A 132 8.91 1.42 -26.65
CA THR A 132 8.36 2.58 -27.41
C THR A 132 9.24 3.01 -28.57
N THR A 133 10.47 2.49 -28.68
CA THR A 133 11.41 2.81 -29.78
C THR A 133 11.34 1.85 -30.99
N ALA A 134 10.43 0.87 -31.00
CA ALA A 134 10.37 -0.18 -32.02
C ALA A 134 9.16 -0.11 -32.95
N ASP A 135 8.52 1.05 -33.10
CA ASP A 135 7.45 1.21 -34.13
C ASP A 135 7.81 2.36 -35.09
N THR A 136 8.86 2.15 -35.87
CA THR A 136 9.06 2.89 -37.11
C THR A 136 8.54 2.00 -38.23
N GLN A 137 7.30 2.22 -38.65
CA GLN A 137 6.77 1.61 -39.87
C GLN A 137 7.65 2.04 -41.05
N GLU A 138 8.32 1.08 -41.67
CA GLU A 138 8.96 1.28 -42.96
C GLU A 138 7.88 1.42 -44.03
N THR A 139 7.85 2.56 -44.69
CA THR A 139 6.98 2.81 -45.86
C THR A 139 7.82 2.70 -47.12
N ASP A 140 7.22 2.23 -48.21
CA ASP A 140 7.81 2.20 -49.53
C ASP A 140 8.06 3.60 -50.11
N GLU A 141 8.75 3.71 -51.24
CA GLU A 141 9.06 4.98 -51.89
C GLU A 141 7.83 5.80 -52.35
N ASN A 142 6.63 5.23 -52.22
CA ASN A 142 5.35 5.85 -52.54
C ASN A 142 4.47 6.15 -51.30
N GLY A 143 5.01 5.91 -50.06
CA GLY A 143 4.34 6.23 -48.81
C GLY A 143 3.31 5.19 -48.35
N ASN A 144 3.32 3.96 -48.85
CA ASN A 144 2.42 2.90 -48.44
C ASN A 144 3.08 1.98 -47.40
N PRO A 145 2.33 1.50 -46.34
CA PRO A 145 2.85 0.56 -45.34
C PRO A 145 3.22 -0.76 -46.02
N ILE A 146 4.39 -1.31 -45.68
CA ILE A 146 4.80 -2.63 -46.12
C ILE A 146 4.20 -3.66 -45.13
N GLU A 147 3.25 -4.48 -45.59
CA GLU A 147 2.69 -5.60 -44.86
C GLU A 147 3.73 -6.73 -44.79
N THR A 148 4.33 -6.93 -43.62
CA THR A 148 5.17 -8.12 -43.35
C THR A 148 4.27 -9.23 -42.77
N GLU A 149 4.10 -10.31 -43.54
CA GLU A 149 3.42 -11.52 -43.08
C GLU A 149 4.17 -12.12 -41.87
N THR A 150 3.53 -12.10 -40.70
CA THR A 150 4.01 -12.79 -39.50
C THR A 150 3.66 -14.25 -39.61
N SER A 151 4.66 -15.10 -39.82
CA SER A 151 4.54 -16.57 -39.72
C SER A 151 4.30 -16.97 -38.26
N GLU A 152 3.10 -17.45 -37.96
CA GLU A 152 2.77 -18.10 -36.69
C GLU A 152 3.62 -19.37 -36.48
N THR A 153 4.48 -19.32 -35.46
CA THR A 153 5.15 -20.53 -34.97
C THR A 153 4.33 -21.10 -33.83
N THR A 154 3.56 -22.12 -34.14
CA THR A 154 2.84 -22.94 -33.17
C THR A 154 3.83 -23.71 -32.31
N SER A 155 3.97 -23.35 -31.04
CA SER A 155 4.72 -24.16 -30.06
C SER A 155 3.80 -25.20 -29.44
N ALA A 156 4.04 -26.47 -29.79
CA ALA A 156 3.36 -27.62 -29.26
C ALA A 156 3.71 -27.85 -27.78
N ALA A 157 2.68 -28.04 -26.95
CA ALA A 157 2.81 -28.52 -25.59
C ALA A 157 3.22 -29.99 -25.60
N VAL A 158 4.32 -30.33 -24.94
CA VAL A 158 4.72 -31.72 -24.64
C VAL A 158 4.12 -32.08 -23.29
N ALA A 159 3.16 -33.01 -23.30
CA ALA A 159 2.71 -33.73 -22.11
C ALA A 159 3.75 -34.83 -21.79
N MET A 160 4.19 -34.89 -20.55
CA MET A 160 4.93 -36.07 -20.02
C MET A 160 4.03 -36.82 -19.06
N GLU A 161 3.94 -38.13 -19.31
CA GLU A 161 3.39 -39.14 -18.42
C GLU A 161 4.12 -39.24 -17.08
#